data_caa01c403c88b5f37841b28fc287fb2f
#
_entry.id   caa01c403c88b5f37841b28fc287fb2f
#
_cell.length_a   1.000
_cell.length_b   1.000
_cell.length_c   1.000
_cell.angle_alpha   90.00
_cell.angle_beta   90.00
_cell.angle_gamma   90.00
#
_symmetry.space_group_name_H-M   'P 1'
#
loop_
_entity.id
_entity.type
_entity.pdbx_description
1 polymer ?
#
loop_
_entity_poly.entity_id
_entity_poly.type
_entity_poly.pdbx_seq_one_letter_code
_entity_poly.pdbx_strand_id
1 'polypeptide(L)'
;MVQADFHTLESGEALNEGRCDAAISGMTITERRREVVDFSQPYFNDQIALLTAEGSGITGFDSVGSSTVGVQHATSGEKYARDKKLKVREFEDLDRMFSALQGGQVKAVSGNISTLSQEAKKRPELRLVQTVDTNENLGIAVRKGNTEVLDAVNRTLDRVTKDGTVDRLRQEWMGM
;
A
#
# COMPACT_ATOMS: atom_id res chain seq x y z
N MET A 1 8.16 12.95 -13.06
CA MET A 1 7.56 12.25 -11.90
C MET A 1 7.16 13.34 -10.91
N VAL A 2 5.92 13.31 -10.42
CA VAL A 2 5.37 14.30 -9.47
C VAL A 2 5.21 13.61 -8.13
N GLN A 3 5.58 14.28 -7.05
CA GLN A 3 5.33 13.79 -5.69
C GLN A 3 3.96 14.29 -5.23
N ALA A 4 3.11 13.39 -4.74
CA ALA A 4 1.81 13.70 -4.16
C ALA A 4 1.64 12.84 -2.90
N ASP A 5 0.90 13.34 -1.91
CA ASP A 5 0.50 12.53 -0.77
C ASP A 5 -0.56 11.50 -1.19
N PHE A 6 -0.66 10.41 -0.43
CA PHE A 6 -1.55 9.32 -0.79
C PHE A 6 -3.02 9.74 -0.74
N HIS A 7 -3.39 10.66 0.14
CA HIS A 7 -4.77 11.14 0.29
C HIS A 7 -5.25 11.87 -0.97
N THR A 8 -4.45 12.77 -1.56
CA THR A 8 -4.82 13.47 -2.81
C THR A 8 -4.89 12.54 -4.02
N LEU A 9 -4.14 11.43 -4.01
CA LEU A 9 -4.26 10.38 -5.02
C LEU A 9 -5.54 9.54 -4.81
N GLU A 10 -5.81 9.15 -3.58
CA GLU A 10 -6.98 8.33 -3.20
C GLU A 10 -8.31 9.04 -3.42
N SER A 11 -8.36 10.35 -3.17
CA SER A 11 -9.52 11.20 -3.45
C SER A 11 -9.69 11.54 -4.93
N GLY A 12 -8.70 11.24 -5.77
CA GLY A 12 -8.69 11.61 -7.19
C GLY A 12 -8.34 13.07 -7.47
N GLU A 13 -8.10 13.88 -6.43
CA GLU A 13 -7.81 15.30 -6.56
C GLU A 13 -6.62 15.59 -7.48
N ALA A 14 -5.48 14.91 -7.23
CA ALA A 14 -4.26 15.11 -8.02
C ALA A 14 -4.44 14.80 -9.52
N LEU A 15 -5.25 13.78 -9.84
CA LEU A 15 -5.58 13.38 -11.21
C LEU A 15 -6.60 14.33 -11.85
N ASN A 16 -7.65 14.73 -11.12
CA ASN A 16 -8.71 15.60 -11.62
C ASN A 16 -8.24 17.03 -11.86
N GLU A 17 -7.29 17.52 -11.05
CA GLU A 17 -6.65 18.81 -11.23
C GLU A 17 -5.53 18.81 -12.29
N GLY A 18 -5.22 17.65 -12.88
CA GLY A 18 -4.18 17.53 -13.90
C GLY A 18 -2.75 17.69 -13.36
N ARG A 19 -2.52 17.48 -12.04
CA ARG A 19 -1.17 17.48 -11.46
C ARG A 19 -0.35 16.27 -11.95
N CYS A 20 -1.04 15.21 -12.33
CA CYS A 20 -0.46 14.04 -13.00
C CYS A 20 -1.52 13.39 -13.91
N ASP A 21 -1.08 12.65 -14.92
CA ASP A 21 -1.97 11.93 -15.86
C ASP A 21 -2.33 10.54 -15.38
N ALA A 22 -1.44 9.93 -14.60
CA ALA A 22 -1.60 8.60 -14.00
C ALA A 22 -0.85 8.49 -12.68
N ALA A 23 -1.33 7.64 -11.76
CA ALA A 23 -0.69 7.35 -10.49
C ALA A 23 -0.38 5.86 -10.35
N ILE A 24 0.91 5.54 -10.18
CA ILE A 24 1.42 4.19 -9.85
C ILE A 24 2.02 4.27 -8.47
N SER A 25 1.24 3.95 -7.43
CA SER A 25 1.62 4.22 -6.04
C SER A 25 1.19 3.12 -5.07
N GLY A 26 1.06 1.87 -5.57
CA GLY A 26 0.57 0.76 -4.74
C GLY A 26 -0.89 0.93 -4.32
N MET A 27 -1.70 1.57 -5.17
CA MET A 27 -3.09 1.86 -4.84
C MET A 27 -3.98 0.64 -5.08
N THR A 28 -4.60 0.14 -4.02
CA THR A 28 -5.59 -0.94 -4.10
C THR A 28 -6.83 -0.47 -4.86
N ILE A 29 -7.28 -1.27 -5.79
CA ILE A 29 -8.54 -1.10 -6.52
C ILE A 29 -9.68 -1.38 -5.54
N THR A 30 -10.50 -0.36 -5.25
CA THR A 30 -11.70 -0.50 -4.42
C THR A 30 -12.89 0.19 -5.09
N GLU A 31 -14.12 -0.27 -4.79
CA GLU A 31 -15.33 0.36 -5.34
C GLU A 31 -15.40 1.85 -4.99
N ARG A 32 -15.11 2.20 -3.73
CA ARG A 32 -15.06 3.60 -3.29
C ARG A 32 -14.11 4.45 -4.15
N ARG A 33 -12.91 3.95 -4.43
CA ARG A 33 -11.93 4.68 -5.27
C ARG A 33 -12.37 4.75 -6.72
N ARG A 34 -13.05 3.70 -7.21
CA ARG A 34 -13.62 3.70 -8.55
C ARG A 34 -14.70 4.76 -8.78
N GLU A 35 -15.27 5.33 -7.73
CA GLU A 35 -16.22 6.44 -7.85
C GLU A 35 -15.53 7.72 -8.34
N VAL A 36 -14.27 7.93 -7.99
CA VAL A 36 -13.54 9.19 -8.23
C VAL A 36 -12.41 9.09 -9.26
N VAL A 37 -11.88 7.88 -9.52
CA VAL A 37 -10.84 7.61 -10.53
C VAL A 37 -11.19 6.36 -11.33
N ASP A 38 -10.56 6.19 -12.50
CA ASP A 38 -10.56 4.92 -13.21
C ASP A 38 -9.26 4.16 -12.98
N PHE A 39 -9.33 2.84 -12.93
CA PHE A 39 -8.18 1.96 -12.71
C PHE A 39 -7.89 1.12 -13.94
N SER A 40 -6.62 0.90 -14.16
CA SER A 40 -6.15 -0.14 -15.07
C SER A 40 -6.61 -1.52 -14.61
N GLN A 41 -6.40 -2.53 -15.46
CA GLN A 41 -6.34 -3.91 -14.99
C GLN A 41 -5.32 -4.05 -13.84
N PRO A 42 -5.52 -5.02 -12.91
CA PRO A 42 -4.57 -5.22 -11.82
C PRO A 42 -3.21 -5.64 -12.36
N TYR A 43 -2.15 -5.04 -11.80
CA TYR A 43 -0.76 -5.40 -12.14
C TYR A 43 -0.06 -6.20 -11.03
N PHE A 44 -0.62 -6.18 -9.81
CA PHE A 44 -0.06 -6.90 -8.67
C PHE A 44 -1.18 -7.24 -7.69
N ASN A 45 -1.13 -8.45 -7.11
CA ASN A 45 -1.96 -8.83 -5.97
C ASN A 45 -1.12 -8.71 -4.70
N ASP A 46 -1.49 -7.82 -3.80
CA ASP A 46 -0.81 -7.56 -2.55
C ASP A 46 -1.57 -8.16 -1.37
N GLN A 47 -1.02 -8.09 -0.19
CA GLN A 47 -1.60 -8.57 1.07
C GLN A 47 -1.45 -7.51 2.15
N ILE A 48 -2.33 -7.51 3.14
CA ILE A 48 -2.14 -6.72 4.34
C ILE A 48 -1.17 -7.45 5.27
N ALA A 49 -0.25 -6.72 5.86
CA ALA A 49 0.74 -7.26 6.77
C ALA A 49 0.86 -6.44 8.05
N LEU A 50 1.41 -7.07 9.08
CA LEU A 50 1.77 -6.45 10.35
C LEU A 50 3.28 -6.55 10.53
N LEU A 51 3.93 -5.41 10.72
CA LEU A 51 5.35 -5.26 11.01
C LEU A 51 5.52 -4.77 12.45
N THR A 52 6.46 -5.34 13.18
CA THR A 52 6.76 -4.96 14.57
C THR A 52 8.25 -5.09 14.85
N ALA A 53 8.72 -4.56 15.98
CA ALA A 53 10.10 -4.78 16.44
C ALA A 53 10.29 -6.24 16.90
N GLU A 54 11.48 -6.79 16.64
CA GLU A 54 11.86 -8.09 17.15
C GLU A 54 11.78 -8.09 18.69
N GLY A 55 11.28 -9.15 19.28
CA GLY A 55 11.12 -9.26 20.74
C GLY A 55 9.94 -8.46 21.32
N SER A 56 9.09 -7.83 20.49
CA SER A 56 7.91 -7.08 20.95
C SER A 56 6.84 -7.95 21.65
N GLY A 57 6.86 -9.27 21.45
CA GLY A 57 5.81 -10.18 21.89
C GLY A 57 4.57 -10.20 20.99
N ILE A 58 4.49 -9.32 19.97
CA ILE A 58 3.40 -9.30 19.01
C ILE A 58 3.69 -10.32 17.92
N THR A 59 2.77 -11.27 17.73
CA THR A 59 2.88 -12.37 16.75
C THR A 59 1.84 -12.27 15.64
N GLY A 60 0.94 -11.29 15.71
CA GLY A 60 -0.10 -11.06 14.71
C GLY A 60 -1.12 -10.03 15.19
N PHE A 61 -2.10 -9.70 14.35
CA PHE A 61 -3.12 -8.69 14.63
C PHE A 61 -3.90 -8.96 15.94
N ASP A 62 -4.17 -10.23 16.23
CA ASP A 62 -4.96 -10.60 17.41
C ASP A 62 -4.15 -10.51 18.72
N SER A 63 -2.81 -10.48 18.64
CA SER A 63 -1.91 -10.34 19.79
C SER A 63 -1.48 -8.90 20.09
N VAL A 64 -1.93 -7.94 19.30
CA VAL A 64 -1.61 -6.50 19.50
C VAL A 64 -2.13 -5.98 20.83
N GLY A 65 -3.28 -6.48 21.30
CA GLY A 65 -3.90 -6.09 22.58
C GLY A 65 -4.26 -4.61 22.59
N SER A 66 -3.89 -3.91 23.67
CA SER A 66 -4.11 -2.47 23.85
C SER A 66 -3.03 -1.58 23.22
N SER A 67 -2.02 -2.17 22.57
CA SER A 67 -0.93 -1.44 21.93
C SER A 67 -1.43 -0.60 20.75
N THR A 68 -0.75 0.52 20.48
CA THR A 68 -1.07 1.37 19.34
C THR A 68 -0.38 0.86 18.07
N VAL A 69 -1.13 0.74 16.99
CA VAL A 69 -0.67 0.39 15.64
C VAL A 69 -0.55 1.66 14.81
N GLY A 70 0.59 1.88 14.18
CA GLY A 70 0.77 2.92 13.17
C GLY A 70 0.14 2.49 11.85
N VAL A 71 -0.52 3.42 11.18
CA VAL A 71 -1.13 3.21 9.87
C VAL A 71 -0.89 4.45 9.00
N GLN A 72 -0.72 4.26 7.69
CA GLN A 72 -0.74 5.38 6.78
C GLN A 72 -2.19 5.77 6.50
N HIS A 73 -2.48 7.08 6.55
CA HIS A 73 -3.81 7.62 6.34
C HIS A 73 -4.39 7.22 4.97
N ALA A 74 -5.69 6.96 4.92
CA ALA A 74 -6.48 6.62 3.73
C ALA A 74 -6.08 5.30 3.02
N THR A 75 -5.31 4.40 3.69
CA THR A 75 -4.89 3.12 3.10
C THR A 75 -5.78 1.94 3.50
N SER A 76 -5.68 0.84 2.74
CA SER A 76 -6.33 -0.42 3.11
C SER A 76 -5.76 -1.02 4.41
N GLY A 77 -4.47 -0.76 4.70
CA GLY A 77 -3.85 -1.16 5.97
C GLY A 77 -4.48 -0.46 7.19
N GLU A 78 -4.83 0.83 7.05
CA GLU A 78 -5.60 1.54 8.07
C GLU A 78 -6.99 0.94 8.23
N LYS A 79 -7.71 0.77 7.10
CA LYS A 79 -9.06 0.20 7.12
C LYS A 79 -9.06 -1.16 7.81
N TYR A 80 -8.14 -2.04 7.46
CA TYR A 80 -8.04 -3.37 8.07
C TYR A 80 -7.80 -3.31 9.59
N ALA A 81 -6.87 -2.45 10.04
CA ALA A 81 -6.59 -2.29 11.46
C ALA A 81 -7.80 -1.77 12.25
N ARG A 82 -8.57 -0.85 11.65
CA ARG A 82 -9.83 -0.34 12.26
C ARG A 82 -10.93 -1.39 12.28
N ASP A 83 -11.09 -2.17 11.22
CA ASP A 83 -12.07 -3.27 11.16
C ASP A 83 -11.77 -4.33 12.24
N LYS A 84 -10.48 -4.54 12.54
CA LYS A 84 -10.01 -5.36 13.67
C LYS A 84 -10.15 -4.67 15.04
N LYS A 85 -10.69 -3.44 15.09
CA LYS A 85 -10.90 -2.64 16.32
C LYS A 85 -9.61 -2.35 17.08
N LEU A 86 -8.47 -2.29 16.39
CA LEU A 86 -7.20 -1.96 16.99
C LEU A 86 -7.12 -0.45 17.29
N LYS A 87 -6.33 -0.09 18.30
CA LYS A 87 -5.99 1.30 18.57
C LYS A 87 -5.00 1.77 17.52
N VAL A 88 -5.40 2.67 16.62
CA VAL A 88 -4.57 3.17 15.53
C VAL A 88 -4.06 4.58 15.78
N ARG A 89 -2.87 4.87 15.24
CA ARG A 89 -2.32 6.22 15.06
C ARG A 89 -2.01 6.41 13.59
N GLU A 90 -2.60 7.43 13.01
CA GLU A 90 -2.43 7.79 11.60
C GLU A 90 -1.16 8.60 11.36
N PHE A 91 -0.58 8.38 10.18
CA PHE A 91 0.56 9.11 9.65
C PHE A 91 0.30 9.43 8.18
N GLU A 92 0.67 10.64 7.76
CA GLU A 92 0.55 11.06 6.35
C GLU A 92 1.64 10.39 5.49
N ASP A 93 2.84 10.21 6.04
CA ASP A 93 3.96 9.62 5.34
C ASP A 93 4.54 8.39 6.06
N LEU A 94 5.14 7.51 5.25
CA LEU A 94 5.73 6.25 5.69
C LEU A 94 6.96 6.46 6.60
N ASP A 95 7.78 7.47 6.33
CA ASP A 95 9.02 7.70 7.09
C ASP A 95 8.72 8.04 8.54
N ARG A 96 7.70 8.88 8.77
CA ARG A 96 7.22 9.20 10.13
C ARG A 96 6.60 7.99 10.81
N MET A 97 5.85 7.18 10.07
CA MET A 97 5.24 5.95 10.61
C MET A 97 6.32 4.97 11.06
N PHE A 98 7.34 4.72 10.25
CA PHE A 98 8.43 3.81 10.60
C PHE A 98 9.34 4.39 11.70
N SER A 99 9.58 5.70 11.70
CA SER A 99 10.29 6.37 12.80
C SER A 99 9.56 6.24 14.13
N ALA A 100 8.21 6.33 14.10
CA ALA A 100 7.39 6.12 15.30
C ALA A 100 7.44 4.67 15.80
N LEU A 101 7.54 3.68 14.89
CA LEU A 101 7.75 2.27 15.27
C LEU A 101 9.12 2.08 15.92
N GLN A 102 10.20 2.58 15.30
CA GLN A 102 11.56 2.50 15.87
C GLN A 102 11.67 3.20 17.22
N GLY A 103 11.05 4.37 17.36
CA GLY A 103 11.01 5.13 18.62
C GLY A 103 10.04 4.56 19.67
N GLY A 104 9.37 3.43 19.38
CA GLY A 104 8.44 2.77 20.31
C GLY A 104 7.15 3.54 20.59
N GLN A 105 6.86 4.59 19.83
CA GLN A 105 5.61 5.39 19.94
C GLN A 105 4.39 4.60 19.46
N VAL A 106 4.61 3.70 18.49
CA VAL A 106 3.68 2.63 18.11
C VAL A 106 4.38 1.29 18.28
N LYS A 107 3.64 0.21 18.52
CA LYS A 107 4.23 -1.11 18.77
C LYS A 107 4.23 -2.01 17.55
N ALA A 108 3.42 -1.69 16.57
CA ALA A 108 3.37 -2.34 15.27
C ALA A 108 2.92 -1.33 14.21
N VAL A 109 3.10 -1.66 12.94
CA VAL A 109 2.51 -0.94 11.81
C VAL A 109 1.75 -1.89 10.90
N SER A 110 0.61 -1.44 10.40
CA SER A 110 -0.22 -2.17 9.44
C SER A 110 -0.17 -1.50 8.08
N GLY A 111 0.04 -2.28 7.03
CA GLY A 111 0.11 -1.80 5.65
C GLY A 111 0.25 -2.95 4.66
N ASN A 112 0.45 -2.63 3.39
CA ASN A 112 0.68 -3.62 2.35
C ASN A 112 2.04 -4.32 2.52
N ILE A 113 2.08 -5.64 2.26
CA ILE A 113 3.32 -6.43 2.39
C ILE A 113 4.42 -5.89 1.48
N SER A 114 4.08 -5.42 0.28
CA SER A 114 5.05 -4.82 -0.66
C SER A 114 5.82 -3.65 -0.02
N THR A 115 5.14 -2.79 0.72
CA THR A 115 5.74 -1.65 1.44
C THR A 115 6.49 -2.12 2.69
N LEU A 116 5.85 -2.93 3.53
CA LEU A 116 6.42 -3.32 4.81
C LEU A 116 7.62 -4.26 4.68
N SER A 117 7.65 -5.13 3.66
CA SER A 117 8.78 -6.02 3.40
C SER A 117 10.04 -5.25 2.97
N GLN A 118 9.88 -4.17 2.19
CA GLN A 118 11.00 -3.32 1.81
C GLN A 118 11.61 -2.64 3.04
N GLU A 119 10.77 -2.24 3.99
CA GLU A 119 11.23 -1.62 5.22
C GLU A 119 11.91 -2.63 6.15
N ALA A 120 11.37 -3.83 6.27
CA ALA A 120 11.98 -4.93 7.03
C ALA A 120 13.36 -5.33 6.47
N LYS A 121 13.56 -5.27 5.15
CA LYS A 121 14.88 -5.52 4.54
C LYS A 121 15.93 -4.47 4.93
N LYS A 122 15.52 -3.22 5.12
CA LYS A 122 16.42 -2.12 5.51
C LYS A 122 16.71 -2.11 7.00
N ARG A 123 15.83 -2.68 7.83
CA ARG A 123 15.86 -2.62 9.29
C ARG A 123 15.75 -4.02 9.88
N PRO A 124 16.89 -4.68 10.13
CA PRO A 124 16.93 -6.07 10.59
C PRO A 124 16.30 -6.30 11.98
N GLU A 125 16.09 -5.22 12.74
CA GLU A 125 15.37 -5.23 14.00
C GLU A 125 13.83 -5.33 13.86
N LEU A 126 13.31 -5.18 12.64
CA LEU A 126 11.87 -5.27 12.36
C LEU A 126 11.51 -6.64 11.77
N ARG A 127 10.36 -7.14 12.13
CA ARG A 127 9.81 -8.42 11.66
C ARG A 127 8.40 -8.28 11.13
N LEU A 128 8.18 -8.84 9.95
CA LEU A 128 6.83 -9.16 9.49
C LEU A 128 6.33 -10.36 10.30
N VAL A 129 5.27 -10.18 11.06
CA VAL A 129 4.75 -11.22 11.98
C VAL A 129 3.47 -11.86 11.50
N GLN A 130 2.74 -11.22 10.60
CA GLN A 130 1.56 -11.79 9.97
C GLN A 130 1.30 -11.14 8.63
N THR A 131 0.81 -11.93 7.67
CA THR A 131 0.20 -11.48 6.43
C THR A 131 -1.22 -12.01 6.33
N VAL A 132 -2.10 -11.24 5.70
CA VAL A 132 -3.50 -11.60 5.49
C VAL A 132 -3.85 -11.31 4.05
N ASP A 133 -4.33 -12.32 3.34
CA ASP A 133 -4.87 -12.14 2.01
C ASP A 133 -6.25 -11.48 2.10
N THR A 134 -6.32 -10.22 1.69
CA THR A 134 -7.52 -9.43 1.63
C THR A 134 -7.91 -9.10 0.19
N ASN A 135 -7.29 -9.80 -0.78
CA ASN A 135 -7.49 -9.59 -2.21
C ASN A 135 -7.12 -8.15 -2.65
N GLU A 136 -5.97 -7.65 -2.17
CA GLU A 136 -5.45 -6.32 -2.46
C GLU A 136 -4.92 -6.22 -3.90
N ASN A 137 -5.81 -6.11 -4.88
CA ASN A 137 -5.43 -5.92 -6.27
C ASN A 137 -4.98 -4.47 -6.51
N LEU A 138 -3.70 -4.27 -6.86
CA LEU A 138 -3.15 -2.95 -7.14
C LEU A 138 -3.36 -2.56 -8.61
N GLY A 139 -3.81 -1.33 -8.84
CA GLY A 139 -4.02 -0.76 -10.17
C GLY A 139 -3.33 0.59 -10.35
N ILE A 140 -3.15 0.96 -11.61
CA ILE A 140 -2.72 2.30 -12.00
C ILE A 140 -3.98 3.16 -12.12
N ALA A 141 -4.04 4.23 -11.33
CA ALA A 141 -5.17 5.15 -11.36
C ALA A 141 -4.97 6.22 -12.43
N VAL A 142 -6.04 6.56 -13.14
CA VAL A 142 -6.12 7.67 -14.09
C VAL A 142 -7.32 8.54 -13.76
N ARG A 143 -7.35 9.77 -14.26
CA ARG A 143 -8.51 10.65 -14.11
C ARG A 143 -9.77 9.94 -14.61
N LYS A 144 -10.85 10.09 -13.86
CA LYS A 144 -12.17 9.55 -14.22
C LYS A 144 -12.59 9.95 -15.64
N GLY A 145 -12.95 8.96 -16.46
CA GLY A 145 -13.35 9.15 -17.84
C GLY A 145 -12.21 9.37 -18.85
N ASN A 146 -10.94 9.32 -18.43
CA ASN A 146 -9.80 9.43 -19.36
C ASN A 146 -9.48 8.08 -19.99
N THR A 147 -10.32 7.65 -20.93
CA THR A 147 -10.20 6.35 -21.60
C THR A 147 -8.93 6.22 -22.44
N GLU A 148 -8.45 7.33 -23.05
CA GLU A 148 -7.25 7.32 -23.87
C GLU A 148 -6.01 6.90 -23.08
N VAL A 149 -5.79 7.53 -21.91
CA VAL A 149 -4.67 7.18 -21.02
C VAL A 149 -4.86 5.80 -20.43
N LEU A 150 -6.11 5.45 -20.03
CA LEU A 150 -6.41 4.13 -19.48
C LEU A 150 -6.09 3.01 -20.47
N ASP A 151 -6.49 3.16 -21.73
CA ASP A 151 -6.21 2.18 -22.79
C ASP A 151 -4.72 2.07 -23.08
N ALA A 152 -3.98 3.19 -23.08
CA ALA A 152 -2.52 3.17 -23.24
C ALA A 152 -1.82 2.45 -22.10
N VAL A 153 -2.26 2.68 -20.86
CA VAL A 153 -1.78 1.99 -19.66
C VAL A 153 -2.06 0.47 -19.75
N ASN A 154 -3.29 0.08 -20.08
CA ASN A 154 -3.66 -1.34 -20.18
C ASN A 154 -2.89 -2.06 -21.29
N ARG A 155 -2.74 -1.46 -22.48
CA ARG A 155 -1.90 -2.03 -23.53
C ARG A 155 -0.44 -2.22 -23.09
N THR A 156 0.07 -1.27 -22.30
CA THR A 156 1.43 -1.37 -21.77
C THR A 156 1.54 -2.49 -20.74
N LEU A 157 0.59 -2.60 -19.82
CA LEU A 157 0.54 -3.69 -18.85
C LEU A 157 0.45 -5.05 -19.53
N ASP A 158 -0.40 -5.20 -20.53
CA ASP A 158 -0.49 -6.44 -21.33
C ASP A 158 0.85 -6.83 -21.95
N ARG A 159 1.56 -5.86 -22.52
CA ARG A 159 2.88 -6.10 -23.14
C ARG A 159 3.90 -6.54 -22.11
N VAL A 160 4.07 -5.78 -21.00
CA VAL A 160 5.10 -6.05 -19.98
C VAL A 160 4.79 -7.29 -19.13
N THR A 161 3.53 -7.71 -19.09
CA THR A 161 3.14 -8.99 -18.50
C THR A 161 3.49 -10.15 -19.43
N LYS A 162 3.16 -10.03 -20.73
CA LYS A 162 3.45 -11.08 -21.72
C LYS A 162 4.93 -11.30 -21.96
N ASP A 163 5.75 -10.27 -21.88
CA ASP A 163 7.22 -10.37 -22.07
C ASP A 163 7.99 -10.77 -20.80
N GLY A 164 7.29 -11.07 -19.70
CA GLY A 164 7.87 -11.49 -18.42
C GLY A 164 8.52 -10.38 -17.59
N THR A 165 8.42 -9.11 -18.04
CA THR A 165 8.99 -7.97 -17.32
C THR A 165 8.41 -7.83 -15.92
N VAL A 166 7.08 -8.01 -15.75
CA VAL A 166 6.42 -7.92 -14.45
C VAL A 166 6.94 -8.98 -13.49
N ASP A 167 7.07 -10.23 -13.94
CA ASP A 167 7.55 -11.34 -13.10
C ASP A 167 9.01 -11.15 -12.70
N ARG A 168 9.86 -10.68 -13.63
CA ARG A 168 11.25 -10.35 -13.34
C ARG A 168 11.35 -9.24 -12.28
N LEU A 169 10.56 -8.17 -12.38
CA LEU A 169 10.53 -7.09 -11.41
C LEU A 169 10.02 -7.55 -10.03
N ARG A 170 9.01 -8.43 -9.99
CA ARG A 170 8.54 -9.02 -8.74
C ARG A 170 9.63 -9.81 -8.04
N GLN A 171 10.35 -10.65 -8.78
CA GLN A 171 11.45 -11.44 -8.25
C GLN A 171 12.60 -10.55 -7.75
N GLU A 172 12.98 -9.53 -8.54
CA GLU A 172 14.07 -8.61 -8.21
C GLU A 172 13.79 -7.79 -6.95
N TRP A 173 12.59 -7.21 -6.86
CA TRP A 173 12.26 -6.25 -5.79
C TRP A 173 11.60 -6.88 -4.57
N MET A 174 10.81 -7.94 -4.73
CA MET A 174 10.03 -8.55 -3.66
C MET A 174 10.53 -9.94 -3.27
N GLY A 175 11.31 -10.60 -4.11
CA GLY A 175 11.82 -11.95 -3.86
C GLY A 175 10.72 -13.02 -3.99
N MET A 176 9.71 -12.76 -4.82
CA MET A 176 8.56 -13.64 -5.05
C MET A 176 8.48 -14.08 -6.51
#